data_4938566fbc833116cb01602db8962fa1
#
_entry.id   4938566fbc833116cb01602db8962fa1
#
_cell.length_a   1.000
_cell.length_b   1.000
_cell.length_c   1.000
_cell.angle_alpha   90.00
_cell.angle_beta   90.00
_cell.angle_gamma   90.00
#
_symmetry.space_group_name_H-M   'P 1'
#
loop_
_entity.id
_entity.type
_entity.pdbx_description
1 polymer ?
#
loop_
_entity_poly.entity_id
_entity_poly.type
_entity_poly.pdbx_seq_one_letter_code
_entity_poly.pdbx_strand_id
1 'polypeptide(L)'
;MIGIFIITHEGLGESLIQCASHMLSTTPKQLVALSVKSNDDPDKVLLEAQAIMKEIDHGDGVIVLSDMVGGTPCNIATKLVGISNAEGISGVNLPMLIVALSSRELPIAYCLEKTIASGRESIVHFTEIGSVQHD
;
A
#
# COMPACT_ATOMS: atom_id res chain seq x y z
N MET A 1 12.48 4.87 -8.66
CA MET A 1 11.41 3.89 -8.33
C MET A 1 10.63 4.37 -7.13
N ILE A 2 9.31 4.37 -7.23
CA ILE A 2 8.41 4.80 -6.15
C ILE A 2 8.50 3.82 -4.98
N GLY A 3 8.64 4.34 -3.75
CA GLY A 3 8.53 3.54 -2.53
C GLY A 3 7.07 3.18 -2.25
N ILE A 4 6.84 2.00 -1.68
CA ILE A 4 5.50 1.58 -1.28
C ILE A 4 5.51 1.24 0.21
N PHE A 5 4.63 1.92 0.95
CA PHE A 5 4.55 1.81 2.40
C PHE A 5 3.14 1.41 2.81
N ILE A 6 3.00 0.25 3.44
CA ILE A 6 1.69 -0.27 3.85
C ILE A 6 1.55 -0.10 5.36
N ILE A 7 0.52 0.63 5.79
CA ILE A 7 0.24 0.85 7.21
C ILE A 7 -1.15 0.31 7.51
N THR A 8 -1.23 -0.74 8.32
CA THR A 8 -2.48 -1.43 8.59
C THR A 8 -2.65 -1.75 10.07
N HIS A 9 -3.86 -2.16 10.42
CA HIS A 9 -4.11 -2.82 11.69
C HIS A 9 -3.38 -4.18 11.70
N GLU A 10 -2.75 -4.50 12.81
CA GLU A 10 -2.10 -5.79 13.05
C GLU A 10 -1.20 -6.22 11.88
N GLY A 11 -1.06 -7.51 11.64
CA GLY A 11 -0.15 -8.07 10.63
C GLY A 11 -0.68 -8.12 9.21
N LEU A 12 -1.74 -7.38 8.88
CA LEU A 12 -2.34 -7.43 7.55
C LEU A 12 -1.36 -6.99 6.45
N GLY A 13 -0.62 -5.91 6.68
CA GLY A 13 0.34 -5.41 5.71
C GLY A 13 1.47 -6.38 5.41
N GLU A 14 2.04 -7.00 6.44
CA GLU A 14 3.09 -8.01 6.26
C GLU A 14 2.57 -9.21 5.47
N SER A 15 1.34 -9.64 5.74
CA SER A 15 0.73 -10.76 5.00
C SER A 15 0.51 -10.41 3.54
N LEU A 16 0.11 -9.18 3.24
CA LEU A 16 -0.03 -8.71 1.86
C LEU A 16 1.31 -8.74 1.13
N ILE A 17 2.38 -8.28 1.77
CA ILE A 17 3.72 -8.32 1.18
C ILE A 17 4.15 -9.76 0.91
N GLN A 18 3.90 -10.66 1.85
CA GLN A 18 4.24 -12.07 1.70
C GLN A 18 3.52 -12.69 0.52
N CYS A 19 2.22 -12.43 0.38
CA CYS A 19 1.42 -12.91 -0.74
C CYS A 19 1.93 -12.35 -2.08
N ALA A 20 2.20 -11.05 -2.13
CA ALA A 20 2.70 -10.41 -3.36
C ALA A 20 4.08 -10.97 -3.74
N SER A 21 4.97 -11.14 -2.78
CA SER A 21 6.30 -11.69 -3.01
C SER A 21 6.24 -13.09 -3.58
N HIS A 22 5.32 -13.91 -3.06
CA HIS A 22 5.09 -15.24 -3.56
C HIS A 22 4.58 -15.23 -5.01
N MET A 23 3.59 -14.39 -5.30
CA MET A 23 3.00 -14.29 -6.62
C MET A 23 4.00 -13.78 -7.66
N LEU A 24 4.86 -12.85 -7.28
CA LEU A 24 5.86 -12.26 -8.18
C LEU A 24 7.17 -13.06 -8.22
N SER A 25 7.30 -14.08 -7.40
CA SER A 25 8.53 -14.90 -7.26
C SER A 25 9.77 -14.06 -6.95
N THR A 26 9.59 -12.99 -6.19
CA THR A 26 10.67 -12.08 -5.79
C THR A 26 10.29 -11.33 -4.54
N THR A 27 11.29 -10.83 -3.81
CA THR A 27 11.06 -9.92 -2.69
C THR A 27 11.27 -8.50 -3.18
N PRO A 28 10.19 -7.72 -3.39
CA PRO A 28 10.35 -6.35 -3.92
C PRO A 28 11.14 -5.46 -2.97
N LYS A 29 11.95 -4.57 -3.55
CA LYS A 29 12.71 -3.56 -2.80
C LYS A 29 11.81 -2.35 -2.52
N GLN A 30 12.19 -1.51 -1.57
CA GLN A 30 11.47 -0.30 -1.20
C GLN A 30 9.98 -0.57 -0.97
N LEU A 31 9.69 -1.67 -0.30
CA LEU A 31 8.36 -2.10 0.08
C LEU A 31 8.41 -2.46 1.57
N VAL A 32 7.69 -1.71 2.39
CA VAL A 32 7.71 -1.89 3.84
C VAL A 32 6.29 -1.88 4.37
N ALA A 33 6.02 -2.71 5.37
CA ALA A 33 4.77 -2.71 6.10
C ALA A 33 5.01 -2.32 7.56
N LEU A 34 4.09 -1.55 8.11
CA LEU A 34 4.07 -1.18 9.51
C LEU A 34 2.73 -1.61 10.10
N SER A 35 2.79 -2.45 11.14
CA SER A 35 1.61 -2.91 11.88
C SER A 35 1.30 -1.95 13.01
N VAL A 36 0.05 -1.54 13.11
CA VAL A 36 -0.43 -0.74 14.23
C VAL A 36 -1.29 -1.62 15.12
N LYS A 37 -0.86 -1.81 16.36
CA LYS A 37 -1.56 -2.65 17.33
C LYS A 37 -2.42 -1.79 18.25
N SER A 38 -3.44 -2.40 18.85
CA SER A 38 -4.45 -1.68 19.62
C SER A 38 -3.91 -0.87 20.80
N ASN A 39 -2.80 -1.30 21.38
CA ASN A 39 -2.18 -0.62 22.51
C ASN A 39 -0.91 0.18 22.16
N ASP A 40 -0.65 0.36 20.86
CA ASP A 40 0.48 1.19 20.43
C ASP A 40 0.21 2.66 20.68
N ASP A 41 1.26 3.41 21.01
CA ASP A 41 1.22 4.86 21.14
C ASP A 41 1.28 5.48 19.73
N PRO A 42 0.21 6.16 19.26
CA PRO A 42 0.18 6.72 17.90
C PRO A 42 1.34 7.68 17.61
N ASP A 43 1.80 8.43 18.60
CA ASP A 43 2.90 9.39 18.40
C ASP A 43 4.23 8.67 18.13
N LYS A 44 4.46 7.55 18.82
CA LYS A 44 5.67 6.74 18.59
C LYS A 44 5.60 6.04 17.24
N VAL A 45 4.43 5.52 16.87
CA VAL A 45 4.24 4.88 15.57
C VAL A 45 4.46 5.89 14.45
N LEU A 46 3.99 7.12 14.61
CA LEU A 46 4.22 8.18 13.61
C LEU A 46 5.72 8.47 13.43
N LEU A 47 6.48 8.54 14.51
CA LEU A 47 7.92 8.76 14.41
C LEU A 47 8.63 7.62 13.66
N GLU A 48 8.24 6.38 13.95
CA GLU A 48 8.77 5.22 13.23
C GLU A 48 8.41 5.28 11.76
N ALA A 49 7.15 5.61 11.46
CA ALA A 49 6.68 5.73 10.09
C ALA A 49 7.43 6.81 9.31
N GLN A 50 7.72 7.96 9.93
CA GLN A 50 8.50 9.03 9.32
C GLN A 50 9.91 8.57 8.97
N ALA A 51 10.54 7.78 9.83
CA ALA A 51 11.87 7.22 9.57
C ALA A 51 11.84 6.26 8.37
N ILE A 52 10.83 5.41 8.31
CA ILE A 52 10.64 4.48 7.18
C ILE A 52 10.44 5.25 5.87
N MET A 53 9.62 6.30 5.87
CA MET A 53 9.39 7.12 4.69
C MET A 53 10.69 7.66 4.10
N LYS A 54 11.58 8.14 4.97
CA LYS A 54 12.88 8.65 4.52
C LYS A 54 13.75 7.58 3.89
N GLU A 55 13.68 6.35 4.40
CA GLU A 55 14.47 5.25 3.86
C GLU A 55 14.01 4.83 2.47
N ILE A 56 12.70 4.80 2.21
CA ILE A 56 12.16 4.25 0.97
C ILE A 56 11.89 5.30 -0.10
N ASP A 57 11.96 6.58 0.23
CA ASP A 57 11.83 7.66 -0.76
C ASP A 57 13.20 7.98 -1.35
N HIS A 58 13.44 7.53 -2.56
CA HIS A 58 14.69 7.78 -3.30
C HIS A 58 14.54 8.91 -4.32
N GLY A 59 13.53 9.78 -4.13
CA GLY A 59 13.31 10.94 -4.98
C GLY A 59 12.08 10.87 -5.87
N ASP A 60 11.52 9.68 -6.07
CA ASP A 60 10.33 9.48 -6.92
C ASP A 60 9.02 9.50 -6.12
N GLY A 61 9.10 9.72 -4.83
CA GLY A 61 7.95 9.74 -3.93
C GLY A 61 7.59 8.37 -3.38
N VAL A 62 6.54 8.35 -2.58
CA VAL A 62 6.05 7.14 -1.90
C VAL A 62 4.53 7.07 -2.03
N ILE A 63 4.02 5.88 -2.31
CA ILE A 63 2.59 5.59 -2.18
C ILE A 63 2.38 4.89 -0.85
N VAL A 64 1.52 5.47 -0.01
CA VAL A 64 1.15 4.93 1.30
C VAL A 64 -0.20 4.24 1.16
N LEU A 65 -0.25 2.97 1.51
CA LEU A 65 -1.46 2.15 1.44
C LEU A 65 -1.94 1.84 2.85
N SER A 66 -3.19 2.15 3.17
CA SER A 66 -3.79 1.76 4.43
C SER A 66 -4.98 0.85 4.21
N ASP A 67 -5.41 0.15 5.26
CA ASP A 67 -6.48 -0.85 5.14
C ASP A 67 -7.87 -0.23 5.12
N MET A 68 -8.13 0.79 5.96
CA MET A 68 -9.45 1.41 6.00
C MET A 68 -9.38 2.84 6.51
N VAL A 69 -10.31 3.67 6.07
CA VAL A 69 -10.48 5.03 6.57
C VAL A 69 -11.06 4.96 7.99
N GLY A 70 -10.64 5.88 8.86
CA GLY A 70 -11.23 6.05 10.19
C GLY A 70 -10.51 5.33 11.32
N GLY A 71 -9.44 4.61 11.03
CA GLY A 71 -8.62 3.96 12.05
C GLY A 71 -7.29 4.65 12.28
N THR A 72 -6.59 4.26 13.33
CA THR A 72 -5.26 4.82 13.64
C THR A 72 -4.27 4.67 12.49
N PRO A 73 -4.17 3.51 11.80
CA PRO A 73 -3.26 3.40 10.65
C PRO A 73 -3.51 4.45 9.57
N CYS A 74 -4.75 4.69 9.20
CA CYS A 74 -5.07 5.69 8.19
C CYS A 74 -4.83 7.11 8.70
N ASN A 75 -5.05 7.39 9.98
CA ASN A 75 -4.74 8.69 10.57
C ASN A 75 -3.24 8.99 10.51
N ILE A 76 -2.42 8.00 10.77
CA ILE A 76 -0.96 8.12 10.65
C ILE A 76 -0.58 8.34 9.18
N ALA A 77 -1.14 7.55 8.26
CA ALA A 77 -0.88 7.70 6.83
C ALA A 77 -1.24 9.10 6.33
N THR A 78 -2.36 9.66 6.78
CA THR A 78 -2.80 11.01 6.42
C THR A 78 -1.78 12.06 6.83
N LYS A 79 -1.21 11.94 8.03
CA LYS A 79 -0.16 12.85 8.49
C LYS A 79 1.11 12.72 7.65
N LEU A 80 1.48 11.51 7.29
CA LEU A 80 2.67 11.25 6.47
C LEU A 80 2.57 11.91 5.11
N VAL A 81 1.44 11.76 4.41
CA VAL A 81 1.27 12.35 3.08
C VAL A 81 1.23 13.86 3.14
N GLY A 82 0.79 14.44 4.26
CA GLY A 82 0.75 15.89 4.45
C GLY A 82 2.11 16.55 4.64
N ILE A 83 3.13 15.79 5.05
CA ILE A 83 4.46 16.32 5.34
C ILE A 83 5.55 15.80 4.41
N SER A 84 5.20 14.99 3.42
CA SER A 84 6.14 14.30 2.55
C SER A 84 5.68 14.36 1.10
N ASN A 85 6.59 14.02 0.15
CA ASN A 85 6.22 13.79 -1.25
C ASN A 85 5.58 12.41 -1.37
N ALA A 86 4.31 12.31 -0.99
CA ALA A 86 3.62 11.04 -0.91
C ALA A 86 2.15 11.18 -1.28
N GLU A 87 1.58 10.08 -1.76
CA GLU A 87 0.17 9.93 -2.03
C GLU A 87 -0.38 8.77 -1.22
N GLY A 88 -1.60 8.89 -0.72
CA GLY A 88 -2.23 7.88 0.12
C GLY A 88 -3.45 7.25 -0.51
N ILE A 89 -3.60 5.93 -0.35
CA ILE A 89 -4.77 5.19 -0.77
C ILE A 89 -5.24 4.33 0.39
N SER A 90 -6.53 4.38 0.71
CA SER A 90 -7.14 3.51 1.70
C SER A 90 -7.90 2.37 1.01
N GLY A 91 -8.13 1.29 1.74
CA GLY A 91 -8.82 0.12 1.19
C GLY A 91 -7.88 -0.83 0.47
N VAL A 92 -6.64 -0.96 0.94
CA VAL A 92 -5.64 -1.80 0.29
C VAL A 92 -6.14 -3.24 0.14
N ASN A 93 -5.93 -3.79 -1.04
CA ASN A 93 -6.16 -5.19 -1.32
C ASN A 93 -4.99 -5.73 -2.15
N LEU A 94 -4.94 -7.04 -2.34
CA LEU A 94 -3.80 -7.66 -3.00
C LEU A 94 -3.63 -7.23 -4.47
N PRO A 95 -4.69 -7.14 -5.28
CA PRO A 95 -4.52 -6.61 -6.65
C PRO A 95 -3.95 -5.20 -6.70
N MET A 96 -4.35 -4.32 -5.77
CA MET A 96 -3.76 -2.98 -5.66
C MET A 96 -2.26 -3.04 -5.45
N LEU A 97 -1.82 -3.87 -4.52
CA LEU A 97 -0.40 -3.99 -4.23
C LEU A 97 0.38 -4.52 -5.43
N ILE A 98 -0.14 -5.51 -6.12
CA ILE A 98 0.49 -6.06 -7.32
C ILE A 98 0.63 -4.98 -8.40
N VAL A 99 -0.42 -4.20 -8.64
CA VAL A 99 -0.38 -3.13 -9.66
C VAL A 99 0.54 -1.98 -9.22
N ALA A 100 0.51 -1.60 -7.95
CA ALA A 100 1.44 -0.60 -7.43
C ALA A 100 2.88 -1.01 -7.69
N LEU A 101 3.22 -2.26 -7.38
CA LEU A 101 4.56 -2.81 -7.59
C LEU A 101 4.96 -2.85 -9.07
N SER A 102 4.03 -3.21 -9.96
CA SER A 102 4.32 -3.29 -11.39
C SER A 102 4.32 -1.93 -12.09
N SER A 103 3.76 -0.89 -11.47
CA SER A 103 3.66 0.46 -12.04
C SER A 103 4.62 1.47 -11.41
N ARG A 104 5.43 1.05 -10.47
CA ARG A 104 6.25 1.96 -9.65
C ARG A 104 7.41 2.64 -10.38
N GLU A 105 7.68 2.25 -11.62
CA GLU A 105 8.66 2.93 -12.46
C GLU A 105 8.06 4.11 -13.23
N LEU A 106 6.72 4.22 -13.23
CA LEU A 106 6.01 5.36 -13.82
C LEU A 106 6.03 6.57 -12.88
N PRO A 107 5.78 7.78 -13.39
CA PRO A 107 5.53 8.91 -12.51
C PRO A 107 4.41 8.63 -11.52
N ILE A 108 4.52 9.20 -10.31
CA ILE A 108 3.63 8.85 -9.20
C ILE A 108 2.14 9.06 -9.52
N ALA A 109 1.81 10.08 -10.30
CA ALA A 109 0.42 10.34 -10.67
C ALA A 109 -0.18 9.18 -11.48
N TYR A 110 0.58 8.57 -12.38
CA TYR A 110 0.13 7.43 -13.17
C TYR A 110 0.06 6.16 -12.34
N CYS A 111 1.07 5.92 -11.49
CA CYS A 111 1.06 4.77 -10.60
C CYS A 111 -0.15 4.83 -9.65
N LEU A 112 -0.44 6.00 -9.10
CA LEU A 112 -1.58 6.23 -8.23
C LEU A 112 -2.90 5.88 -8.94
N GLU A 113 -3.09 6.40 -10.14
CA GLU A 113 -4.31 6.17 -10.92
C GLU A 113 -4.51 4.68 -11.24
N LYS A 114 -3.46 4.01 -11.71
CA LYS A 114 -3.53 2.58 -12.03
C LYS A 114 -3.82 1.73 -10.79
N THR A 115 -3.22 2.07 -9.68
CA THR A 115 -3.41 1.34 -8.42
C THR A 115 -4.84 1.46 -7.92
N ILE A 116 -5.41 2.66 -7.92
CA ILE A 116 -6.80 2.87 -7.51
C ILE A 116 -7.75 2.12 -8.43
N ALA A 117 -7.55 2.22 -9.74
CA ALA A 117 -8.40 1.53 -10.72
C ALA A 117 -8.39 0.01 -10.51
N SER A 118 -7.21 -0.57 -10.32
CA SER A 118 -7.07 -2.00 -10.05
C SER A 118 -7.81 -2.42 -8.78
N GLY A 119 -7.69 -1.63 -7.71
CA GLY A 119 -8.38 -1.93 -6.46
C GLY A 119 -9.89 -1.98 -6.63
N ARG A 120 -10.44 -1.02 -7.35
CA ARG A 120 -11.88 -0.94 -7.62
C ARG A 120 -12.37 -2.05 -8.52
N GLU A 121 -11.65 -2.32 -9.59
CA GLU A 121 -12.03 -3.33 -10.59
C GLU A 121 -11.87 -4.75 -10.09
N SER A 122 -11.10 -4.96 -9.03
CA SER A 122 -10.88 -6.28 -8.46
C SER A 122 -12.05 -6.80 -7.62
N ILE A 123 -13.02 -5.94 -7.32
CA ILE A 123 -14.22 -6.34 -6.57
C ILE A 123 -15.20 -6.97 -7.55
N VAL A 124 -15.32 -8.30 -7.50
CA VAL A 124 -16.11 -9.08 -8.45
C VAL A 124 -17.01 -10.04 -7.70
N HIS A 125 -18.28 -10.09 -8.11
CA HIS A 125 -19.20 -11.13 -7.68
C HIS A 125 -18.96 -12.36 -8.54
N PHE A 126 -18.47 -13.44 -7.96
CA PHE A 126 -17.82 -14.50 -8.78
C PHE A 126 -18.61 -15.79 -8.93
N THR A 127 -19.92 -15.79 -8.85
CA THR A 127 -20.69 -17.03 -9.08
C THR A 127 -20.37 -17.67 -10.43
N GLU A 128 -20.03 -16.87 -11.43
CA GLU A 128 -19.69 -17.36 -12.77
C GLU A 128 -18.40 -16.74 -13.30
N ILE A 129 -17.43 -16.50 -12.42
CA ILE A 129 -16.21 -15.82 -12.80
C ILE A 129 -15.41 -16.57 -13.86
N GLY A 130 -15.52 -17.91 -13.88
CA GLY A 130 -14.82 -18.74 -14.85
C GLY A 130 -15.26 -18.46 -16.29
N SER A 131 -16.53 -18.11 -16.50
CA SER A 131 -17.03 -17.76 -17.84
C SER A 131 -16.70 -16.33 -18.24
N VAL A 132 -16.44 -15.45 -17.27
CA VAL A 132 -16.09 -14.05 -17.51
C VAL A 132 -14.63 -13.87 -17.87
N GLN A 133 -13.75 -14.67 -17.29
CA GLN A 133 -12.30 -14.52 -17.44
C GLN A 133 -11.76 -14.80 -18.84
N HIS A 134 -12.54 -15.37 -19.70
CA HIS A 134 -12.08 -15.73 -21.04
C HIS A 134 -12.24 -14.60 -22.06
N ASP A 135 -12.76 -13.50 -21.64
CA ASP A 135 -13.03 -12.33 -22.51
C ASP A 135 -11.79 -11.41 -22.67
#